data_a7903f00450ecfce5c9b8bd85a1aeccc
#
_entry.id   a7903f00450ecfce5c9b8bd85a1aeccc
#
_cell.length_a   1.000
_cell.length_b   1.000
_cell.length_c   1.000
_cell.angle_alpha   90.00
_cell.angle_beta   90.00
_cell.angle_gamma   90.00
#
_symmetry.space_group_name_H-M   'P 1'
#
loop_
_entity.id
_entity.type
_entity.pdbx_description
1 polymer ?
#
loop_
_entity_poly.entity_id
_entity_poly.type
_entity_poly.pdbx_seq_one_letter_code
_entity_poly.pdbx_strand_id
1 'polypeptide(L)'
;MGHTDISRPSLSRADASELIDPRRVAVLAVHTSPLAQPGVGDAGGMNVYVLQSALHLARRGVEVEIFTRATASTDPPIARVAPGVLVRNVVAGPFEGLDKYDLPTQLCAFAAGVLRAEAAHEPGYYDIVHSHYWLSGQVGWLARDRWSVPLVHTAHTLAAVKNAALADGDTPEPPLRTVGEQQVVDEADRLIANTDDEVAQLVSLHHADPARIDVAHPGVDLDAFRPGDRHAARTKLGLPADEKVVAFVGRIQPLKGPDVLLRAAAKLPRVHVVIAGGPSGSGLAAPDGLVRLADELGITARVTFLPPQSRENLATLFQGVDVVAVPSYSESFGLVALEAQACGTPVVAAAVGGLPVAVRDGVSGTLVSGHDVDRWAHAIDNLLRLGAEPRAWAMSRSAVEHAAKFSWDNTVDALLASYRHAISDFTARRPVRDLSSRRAARRPSRRKAWA
;
A
#
# COMPACT_ATOMS: atom_id res chain seq x y z
N MET A 1 32.41 -15.70 -2.85
CA MET A 1 31.40 -16.22 -3.79
C MET A 1 30.87 -15.03 -4.54
N GLY A 2 31.03 -15.02 -5.88
CA GLY A 2 30.91 -13.80 -6.67
C GLY A 2 29.47 -13.30 -6.83
N HIS A 3 29.27 -12.04 -6.54
CA HIS A 3 28.11 -11.29 -7.00
C HIS A 3 28.18 -11.17 -8.53
N THR A 4 27.27 -11.85 -9.21
CA THR A 4 27.01 -11.58 -10.62
C THR A 4 26.20 -10.29 -10.70
N ASP A 5 26.89 -9.24 -11.06
CA ASP A 5 26.31 -7.93 -11.40
C ASP A 5 25.49 -8.11 -12.71
N ILE A 6 24.17 -8.22 -12.58
CA ILE A 6 23.26 -8.21 -13.72
C ILE A 6 23.06 -6.74 -14.11
N SER A 7 23.99 -6.21 -14.90
CA SER A 7 23.86 -4.89 -15.52
C SER A 7 22.63 -4.91 -16.45
N ARG A 8 21.59 -4.16 -16.06
CA ARG A 8 20.41 -3.89 -16.89
C ARG A 8 20.87 -3.16 -18.17
N PRO A 9 20.39 -3.54 -19.37
CA PRO A 9 20.62 -2.73 -20.55
C PRO A 9 19.98 -1.36 -20.35
N SER A 10 20.78 -0.31 -20.28
CA SER A 10 20.31 1.06 -20.31
C SER A 10 19.74 1.34 -21.69
N LEU A 11 18.42 1.57 -21.78
CA LEU A 11 17.80 2.14 -22.97
C LEU A 11 18.52 3.45 -23.34
N SER A 12 18.85 3.61 -24.61
CA SER A 12 19.54 4.82 -25.06
C SER A 12 18.67 6.05 -24.80
N ARG A 13 19.26 7.17 -24.42
CA ARG A 13 18.55 8.43 -24.15
C ARG A 13 17.69 8.93 -25.34
N ALA A 14 17.88 8.38 -26.53
CA ALA A 14 17.12 8.73 -27.74
C ALA A 14 15.72 8.10 -27.75
N ASP A 15 15.53 6.92 -27.14
CA ASP A 15 14.24 6.20 -27.18
C ASP A 15 13.21 6.72 -26.16
N ALA A 16 13.65 7.46 -25.13
CA ALA A 16 12.79 7.95 -24.06
C ALA A 16 11.97 9.21 -24.45
N SER A 17 12.28 9.88 -25.58
CA SER A 17 11.64 11.14 -25.95
C SER A 17 10.31 10.99 -26.73
N GLU A 18 9.94 9.77 -27.14
CA GLU A 18 8.69 9.49 -27.87
C GLU A 18 7.60 8.79 -27.04
N LEU A 19 7.88 8.47 -25.76
CA LEU A 19 6.91 7.78 -24.91
C LEU A 19 5.86 8.77 -24.37
N ILE A 20 4.60 8.50 -24.64
CA ILE A 20 3.46 9.37 -24.31
C ILE A 20 2.90 9.01 -22.93
N ASP A 21 2.68 10.02 -22.08
CA ASP A 21 1.97 9.86 -20.81
C ASP A 21 0.49 9.50 -21.05
N PRO A 22 -0.10 8.62 -20.23
CA PRO A 22 -1.53 8.38 -20.27
C PRO A 22 -2.28 9.65 -19.89
N ARG A 23 -3.39 9.93 -20.56
CA ARG A 23 -4.31 11.01 -20.19
C ARG A 23 -5.28 10.57 -19.11
N ARG A 24 -5.71 9.30 -19.16
CA ARG A 24 -6.69 8.72 -18.25
C ARG A 24 -6.30 7.32 -17.81
N VAL A 25 -6.31 7.11 -16.50
CA VAL A 25 -6.00 5.82 -15.86
C VAL A 25 -7.26 5.30 -15.16
N ALA A 26 -7.67 4.06 -15.49
CA ALA A 26 -8.65 3.33 -14.70
C ALA A 26 -7.93 2.56 -13.60
N VAL A 27 -8.12 2.96 -12.35
CA VAL A 27 -7.55 2.28 -11.18
C VAL A 27 -8.60 1.34 -10.58
N LEU A 28 -8.22 0.08 -10.33
CA LEU A 28 -9.12 -0.91 -9.74
C LEU A 28 -8.68 -1.26 -8.31
N ALA A 29 -9.57 -1.07 -7.33
CA ALA A 29 -9.36 -1.37 -5.91
C ALA A 29 -10.64 -2.01 -5.32
N VAL A 30 -10.88 -3.30 -5.66
CA VAL A 30 -12.15 -3.99 -5.42
C VAL A 30 -12.46 -4.13 -3.93
N HIS A 31 -11.50 -4.66 -3.14
CA HIS A 31 -11.79 -5.21 -1.81
C HIS A 31 -11.89 -4.16 -0.71
N THR A 32 -11.35 -2.97 -0.92
CA THR A 32 -11.41 -1.87 0.07
C THR A 32 -11.40 -0.52 -0.63
N SER A 33 -12.28 0.37 -0.20
CA SER A 33 -12.37 1.72 -0.76
C SER A 33 -11.13 2.54 -0.41
N PRO A 34 -10.52 3.26 -1.36
CA PRO A 34 -9.41 4.18 -1.06
C PRO A 34 -9.81 5.33 -0.12
N LEU A 35 -11.11 5.55 0.08
CA LEU A 35 -11.64 6.54 1.01
C LEU A 35 -11.91 5.99 2.42
N ALA A 36 -11.79 4.67 2.61
CA ALA A 36 -11.95 4.07 3.92
C ALA A 36 -10.82 4.50 4.87
N GLN A 37 -11.17 4.69 6.15
CA GLN A 37 -10.21 5.06 7.18
C GLN A 37 -9.14 3.97 7.35
N PRO A 38 -7.84 4.27 7.10
CA PRO A 38 -6.78 3.30 7.36
C PRO A 38 -6.75 2.86 8.82
N GLY A 39 -6.48 1.55 9.04
CA GLY A 39 -6.49 0.98 10.39
C GLY A 39 -7.83 0.40 10.81
N VAL A 40 -8.85 0.43 9.96
CA VAL A 40 -10.17 -0.19 10.19
C VAL A 40 -10.40 -1.32 9.19
N GLY A 41 -10.83 -2.48 9.65
CA GLY A 41 -11.10 -3.63 8.78
C GLY A 41 -9.91 -3.98 7.90
N ASP A 42 -10.12 -4.08 6.59
CA ASP A 42 -9.05 -4.34 5.62
C ASP A 42 -8.35 -3.07 5.11
N ALA A 43 -8.84 -1.88 5.49
CA ALA A 43 -8.24 -0.63 5.06
C ALA A 43 -6.87 -0.39 5.73
N GLY A 44 -5.85 -0.10 4.93
CA GLY A 44 -4.47 0.04 5.40
C GLY A 44 -3.57 0.76 4.39
N GLY A 45 -2.31 0.36 4.33
CA GLY A 45 -1.31 0.98 3.46
C GLY A 45 -1.68 1.02 1.98
N MET A 46 -2.39 0.00 1.47
CA MET A 46 -2.85 -0.02 0.09
C MET A 46 -3.84 1.14 -0.20
N ASN A 47 -4.76 1.44 0.73
CA ASN A 47 -5.72 2.54 0.55
C ASN A 47 -4.99 3.88 0.45
N VAL A 48 -3.97 4.09 1.30
CA VAL A 48 -3.10 5.27 1.27
C VAL A 48 -2.36 5.33 -0.06
N TYR A 49 -1.77 4.20 -0.51
CA TYR A 49 -1.05 4.12 -1.78
C TYR A 49 -1.95 4.49 -2.97
N VAL A 50 -3.12 3.86 -3.08
CA VAL A 50 -4.07 4.10 -4.18
C VAL A 50 -4.52 5.55 -4.22
N LEU A 51 -4.90 6.12 -3.08
CA LEU A 51 -5.38 7.49 -3.02
C LEU A 51 -4.27 8.51 -3.31
N GLN A 52 -3.10 8.36 -2.68
CA GLN A 52 -2.01 9.31 -2.83
C GLN A 52 -1.40 9.26 -4.23
N SER A 53 -1.20 8.08 -4.81
CA SER A 53 -0.73 7.97 -6.20
C SER A 53 -1.72 8.60 -7.17
N ALA A 54 -3.04 8.42 -6.98
CA ALA A 54 -4.06 9.06 -7.82
C ALA A 54 -4.03 10.60 -7.72
N LEU A 55 -3.90 11.15 -6.50
CA LEU A 55 -3.81 12.59 -6.28
C LEU A 55 -2.56 13.19 -6.93
N HIS A 56 -1.42 12.52 -6.83
CA HIS A 56 -0.16 12.99 -7.44
C HIS A 56 -0.13 12.79 -8.96
N LEU A 57 -0.75 11.73 -9.50
CA LEU A 57 -0.97 11.59 -10.95
C LEU A 57 -1.82 12.74 -11.49
N ALA A 58 -2.88 13.12 -10.79
CA ALA A 58 -3.74 14.24 -11.19
C ALA A 58 -2.98 15.58 -11.18
N ARG A 59 -2.07 15.80 -10.23
CA ARG A 59 -1.16 16.98 -10.22
C ARG A 59 -0.24 17.02 -11.45
N ARG A 60 0.05 15.87 -12.06
CA ARG A 60 0.83 15.74 -13.32
C ARG A 60 -0.07 15.81 -14.56
N GLY A 61 -1.37 16.12 -14.42
CA GLY A 61 -2.33 16.26 -15.51
C GLY A 61 -2.97 14.96 -16.00
N VAL A 62 -2.80 13.86 -15.27
CA VAL A 62 -3.41 12.56 -15.57
C VAL A 62 -4.75 12.44 -14.85
N GLU A 63 -5.84 12.24 -15.58
CA GLU A 63 -7.15 11.97 -14.97
C GLU A 63 -7.21 10.53 -14.44
N VAL A 64 -7.65 10.37 -13.19
CA VAL A 64 -7.73 9.06 -12.53
C VAL A 64 -9.16 8.77 -12.09
N GLU A 65 -9.71 7.65 -12.53
CA GLU A 65 -10.95 7.12 -12.00
C GLU A 65 -10.69 5.82 -11.25
N ILE A 66 -10.97 5.81 -9.95
CA ILE A 66 -10.77 4.66 -9.07
C ILE A 66 -12.09 3.91 -8.94
N PHE A 67 -12.11 2.66 -9.34
CA PHE A 67 -13.26 1.76 -9.18
C PHE A 67 -13.09 0.95 -7.91
N THR A 68 -14.07 1.02 -7.02
CA THR A 68 -14.13 0.24 -5.78
C THR A 68 -15.52 -0.32 -5.57
N ARG A 69 -15.65 -1.36 -4.76
CA ARG A 69 -16.96 -1.91 -4.42
C ARG A 69 -17.70 -0.97 -3.44
N ALA A 70 -18.96 -0.70 -3.71
CA ALA A 70 -19.83 -0.05 -2.75
C ALA A 70 -20.03 -0.94 -1.52
N THR A 71 -19.81 -0.39 -0.33
CA THR A 71 -19.89 -1.12 0.95
C THR A 71 -21.05 -0.66 1.82
N ALA A 72 -21.68 0.46 1.47
CA ALA A 72 -22.89 0.96 2.10
C ALA A 72 -23.89 1.43 1.04
N SER A 73 -25.17 1.32 1.32
CA SER A 73 -26.24 1.84 0.46
C SER A 73 -26.22 3.38 0.33
N THR A 74 -25.54 4.03 1.25
CA THR A 74 -25.32 5.48 1.28
C THR A 74 -24.09 5.95 0.50
N ASP A 75 -23.26 5.01 0.00
CA ASP A 75 -22.10 5.35 -0.82
C ASP A 75 -22.58 6.05 -2.11
N PRO A 76 -22.10 7.27 -2.41
CA PRO A 76 -22.47 7.93 -3.65
C PRO A 76 -21.94 7.13 -4.85
N PRO A 77 -22.68 6.99 -5.95
CA PRO A 77 -22.17 6.27 -7.13
C PRO A 77 -20.83 6.79 -7.62
N ILE A 78 -20.59 8.09 -7.49
CA ILE A 78 -19.31 8.76 -7.80
C ILE A 78 -19.01 9.78 -6.70
N ALA A 79 -17.84 9.65 -6.09
CA ALA A 79 -17.27 10.65 -5.20
C ALA A 79 -16.15 11.41 -5.92
N ARG A 80 -16.26 12.75 -5.96
CA ARG A 80 -15.18 13.63 -6.47
C ARG A 80 -14.22 13.94 -5.33
N VAL A 81 -13.00 13.44 -5.42
CA VAL A 81 -11.99 13.57 -4.36
C VAL A 81 -11.17 14.85 -4.54
N ALA A 82 -10.75 15.10 -5.77
CA ALA A 82 -9.98 16.28 -6.17
C ALA A 82 -10.20 16.54 -7.68
N PRO A 83 -9.78 17.70 -8.19
CA PRO A 83 -9.71 17.90 -9.63
C PRO A 83 -8.89 16.76 -10.29
N GLY A 84 -9.48 16.08 -11.26
CA GLY A 84 -8.86 14.95 -11.97
C GLY A 84 -8.91 13.61 -11.21
N VAL A 85 -9.51 13.50 -10.01
CA VAL A 85 -9.64 12.25 -9.26
C VAL A 85 -11.09 11.95 -8.90
N LEU A 86 -11.60 10.83 -9.40
CA LEU A 86 -12.93 10.30 -9.10
C LEU A 86 -12.82 8.93 -8.44
N VAL A 87 -13.72 8.64 -7.51
CA VAL A 87 -13.95 7.29 -6.98
C VAL A 87 -15.36 6.86 -7.38
N ARG A 88 -15.45 5.77 -8.12
CA ARG A 88 -16.70 5.15 -8.52
C ARG A 88 -16.99 3.95 -7.64
N ASN A 89 -18.09 4.02 -6.90
CA ASN A 89 -18.59 2.94 -6.07
C ASN A 89 -19.46 2.01 -6.91
N VAL A 90 -18.95 0.81 -7.19
CA VAL A 90 -19.64 -0.21 -8.00
C VAL A 90 -20.42 -1.15 -7.10
N VAL A 91 -21.72 -1.25 -7.33
CA VAL A 91 -22.56 -2.20 -6.60
C VAL A 91 -22.27 -3.62 -7.10
N ALA A 92 -21.74 -4.45 -6.20
CA ALA A 92 -21.41 -5.85 -6.46
C ALA A 92 -21.64 -6.68 -5.18
N GLY A 93 -22.71 -7.44 -5.14
CA GLY A 93 -23.16 -8.17 -3.98
C GLY A 93 -23.79 -7.30 -2.89
N PRO A 94 -24.00 -7.87 -1.69
CA PRO A 94 -24.55 -7.14 -0.55
C PRO A 94 -23.60 -6.02 -0.11
N PHE A 95 -24.18 -4.95 0.41
CA PHE A 95 -23.37 -3.83 0.93
C PHE A 95 -22.62 -4.23 2.19
N GLU A 96 -23.29 -4.91 3.11
CA GLU A 96 -22.75 -5.26 4.43
C GLU A 96 -22.57 -6.77 4.58
N GLY A 97 -21.76 -7.19 5.53
CA GLY A 97 -21.61 -8.60 5.94
C GLY A 97 -20.84 -9.50 4.96
N LEU A 98 -20.23 -8.94 3.92
CA LEU A 98 -19.42 -9.69 2.98
C LEU A 98 -17.97 -9.76 3.45
N ASP A 99 -17.48 -10.95 3.74
CA ASP A 99 -16.07 -11.17 4.06
C ASP A 99 -15.18 -11.06 2.81
N LYS A 100 -13.92 -10.70 2.99
CA LYS A 100 -12.97 -10.61 1.87
C LYS A 100 -12.77 -11.93 1.13
N TYR A 101 -12.97 -13.06 1.79
CA TYR A 101 -12.88 -14.39 1.18
C TYR A 101 -14.10 -14.75 0.33
N ASP A 102 -15.22 -14.03 0.50
CA ASP A 102 -16.42 -14.18 -0.34
C ASP A 102 -16.41 -13.26 -1.56
N LEU A 103 -15.52 -12.25 -1.58
CA LEU A 103 -15.40 -11.30 -2.68
C LEU A 103 -15.15 -11.92 -4.06
N PRO A 104 -14.42 -13.05 -4.21
CA PRO A 104 -14.26 -13.70 -5.51
C PRO A 104 -15.59 -14.01 -6.20
N THR A 105 -16.64 -14.31 -5.45
CA THR A 105 -17.98 -14.60 -5.99
C THR A 105 -18.67 -13.36 -6.58
N GLN A 106 -18.21 -12.16 -6.24
CA GLN A 106 -18.79 -10.88 -6.67
C GLN A 106 -18.04 -10.23 -7.84
N LEU A 107 -16.91 -10.81 -8.29
CA LEU A 107 -16.07 -10.20 -9.32
C LEU A 107 -16.78 -10.03 -10.67
N CYS A 108 -17.68 -10.94 -11.04
CA CYS A 108 -18.47 -10.81 -12.28
C CYS A 108 -19.37 -9.58 -12.23
N ALA A 109 -20.06 -9.34 -11.10
CA ALA A 109 -20.92 -8.17 -10.93
C ALA A 109 -20.10 -6.88 -10.91
N PHE A 110 -18.96 -6.89 -10.23
CA PHE A 110 -18.04 -5.75 -10.21
C PHE A 110 -17.48 -5.45 -11.61
N ALA A 111 -16.98 -6.46 -12.33
CA ALA A 111 -16.48 -6.33 -13.69
C ALA A 111 -17.55 -5.74 -14.63
N ALA A 112 -18.80 -6.23 -14.53
CA ALA A 112 -19.91 -5.68 -15.33
C ALA A 112 -20.14 -4.18 -15.05
N GLY A 113 -20.01 -3.75 -13.78
CA GLY A 113 -20.09 -2.33 -13.40
C GLY A 113 -18.95 -1.49 -13.99
N VAL A 114 -17.72 -1.99 -13.93
CA VAL A 114 -16.52 -1.35 -14.51
C VAL A 114 -16.66 -1.20 -16.02
N LEU A 115 -17.00 -2.29 -16.72
CA LEU A 115 -17.18 -2.27 -18.18
C LEU A 115 -18.33 -1.37 -18.63
N ARG A 116 -19.42 -1.31 -17.84
CA ARG A 116 -20.55 -0.41 -18.13
C ARG A 116 -20.17 1.06 -17.97
N ALA A 117 -19.31 1.40 -17.03
CA ALA A 117 -18.85 2.76 -16.83
C ALA A 117 -18.06 3.27 -18.05
N GLU A 118 -17.15 2.47 -18.60
CA GLU A 118 -16.41 2.83 -19.82
C GLU A 118 -17.33 2.89 -21.04
N ALA A 119 -18.29 1.95 -21.16
CA ALA A 119 -19.22 1.92 -22.28
C ALA A 119 -20.15 3.17 -22.37
N ALA A 120 -20.20 4.00 -21.34
CA ALA A 120 -20.87 5.29 -21.35
C ALA A 120 -20.05 6.40 -22.05
N HIS A 121 -18.80 6.11 -22.40
CA HIS A 121 -17.88 7.03 -23.08
C HIS A 121 -17.56 6.56 -24.50
N GLU A 122 -16.88 7.42 -25.25
CA GLU A 122 -16.35 7.02 -26.57
C GLU A 122 -15.25 5.95 -26.39
N PRO A 123 -15.13 4.99 -27.34
CA PRO A 123 -14.10 3.96 -27.30
C PRO A 123 -12.68 4.53 -27.15
N GLY A 124 -11.88 3.95 -26.28
CA GLY A 124 -10.54 4.44 -25.96
C GLY A 124 -10.54 5.57 -24.92
N TYR A 125 -11.53 5.58 -24.04
CA TYR A 125 -11.64 6.58 -22.98
C TYR A 125 -10.48 6.47 -21.98
N TYR A 126 -10.12 5.26 -21.53
CA TYR A 126 -8.94 5.01 -20.73
C TYR A 126 -7.76 4.60 -21.59
N ASP A 127 -6.57 5.06 -21.23
CA ASP A 127 -5.34 4.71 -21.91
C ASP A 127 -4.65 3.49 -21.25
N ILE A 128 -4.98 3.20 -19.99
CA ILE A 128 -4.37 2.13 -19.19
C ILE A 128 -5.28 1.71 -18.04
N VAL A 129 -5.15 0.45 -17.62
CA VAL A 129 -5.72 -0.08 -16.37
C VAL A 129 -4.60 -0.31 -15.37
N HIS A 130 -4.74 0.16 -14.13
CA HIS A 130 -3.87 -0.16 -13.01
C HIS A 130 -4.66 -0.86 -11.90
N SER A 131 -4.40 -2.12 -11.67
CA SER A 131 -5.07 -2.93 -10.66
C SER A 131 -4.24 -3.10 -9.40
N HIS A 132 -4.91 -3.04 -8.24
CA HIS A 132 -4.31 -3.19 -6.93
C HIS A 132 -4.89 -4.39 -6.20
N TYR A 133 -4.03 -5.33 -5.81
CA TYR A 133 -4.40 -6.60 -5.21
C TYR A 133 -5.01 -7.59 -6.22
N TRP A 134 -4.85 -8.89 -5.97
CA TRP A 134 -5.18 -9.96 -6.93
C TRP A 134 -6.63 -9.93 -7.44
N LEU A 135 -7.61 -9.63 -6.55
CA LEU A 135 -9.03 -9.53 -6.95
C LEU A 135 -9.26 -8.46 -8.03
N SER A 136 -8.59 -7.33 -7.86
CA SER A 136 -8.63 -6.24 -8.85
C SER A 136 -7.91 -6.63 -10.14
N GLY A 137 -6.83 -7.43 -10.03
CA GLY A 137 -6.11 -7.96 -11.16
C GLY A 137 -6.96 -8.83 -12.07
N GLN A 138 -7.81 -9.69 -11.50
CA GLN A 138 -8.76 -10.52 -12.25
C GLN A 138 -9.75 -9.67 -13.07
N VAL A 139 -10.25 -8.58 -12.51
CA VAL A 139 -11.11 -7.64 -13.22
C VAL A 139 -10.32 -6.79 -14.22
N GLY A 140 -9.10 -6.41 -13.85
CA GLY A 140 -8.18 -5.64 -14.69
C GLY A 140 -7.86 -6.37 -16.00
N TRP A 141 -7.62 -7.68 -15.94
CA TRP A 141 -7.42 -8.50 -17.12
C TRP A 141 -8.64 -8.46 -18.06
N LEU A 142 -9.86 -8.62 -17.56
CA LEU A 142 -11.07 -8.51 -18.37
C LEU A 142 -11.24 -7.11 -19.01
N ALA A 143 -10.94 -6.06 -18.25
CA ALA A 143 -10.98 -4.68 -18.73
C ALA A 143 -9.92 -4.43 -19.82
N ARG A 144 -8.68 -4.88 -19.61
CA ARG A 144 -7.57 -4.84 -20.57
C ARG A 144 -8.00 -5.40 -21.93
N ASP A 145 -8.54 -6.61 -21.92
CA ASP A 145 -8.94 -7.31 -23.15
C ASP A 145 -10.12 -6.60 -23.83
N ARG A 146 -11.10 -6.15 -23.04
CA ARG A 146 -12.30 -5.50 -23.57
C ARG A 146 -12.03 -4.11 -24.14
N TRP A 147 -11.23 -3.31 -23.45
CA TRP A 147 -10.90 -1.94 -23.84
C TRP A 147 -9.70 -1.88 -24.79
N SER A 148 -8.95 -2.95 -24.84
CA SER A 148 -7.73 -3.03 -25.63
C SER A 148 -6.66 -2.03 -25.20
N VAL A 149 -6.43 -1.92 -23.90
CA VAL A 149 -5.43 -1.09 -23.25
C VAL A 149 -4.52 -1.95 -22.37
N PRO A 150 -3.30 -1.55 -22.02
CA PRO A 150 -2.43 -2.36 -21.17
C PRO A 150 -2.93 -2.45 -19.73
N LEU A 151 -2.55 -3.55 -19.05
CA LEU A 151 -2.76 -3.78 -17.63
C LEU A 151 -1.43 -3.63 -16.88
N VAL A 152 -1.39 -2.71 -15.94
CA VAL A 152 -0.37 -2.64 -14.89
C VAL A 152 -0.94 -3.21 -13.59
N HIS A 153 -0.15 -3.96 -12.84
CA HIS A 153 -0.61 -4.57 -11.59
C HIS A 153 0.37 -4.34 -10.44
N THR A 154 -0.16 -3.93 -9.28
CA THR A 154 0.55 -3.90 -8.00
C THR A 154 -0.06 -4.92 -7.05
N ALA A 155 0.71 -5.91 -6.63
CA ALA A 155 0.21 -6.99 -5.77
C ALA A 155 -0.07 -6.52 -4.33
N HIS A 156 0.70 -5.58 -3.81
CA HIS A 156 0.76 -5.09 -2.42
C HIS A 156 1.13 -6.15 -1.39
N THR A 157 0.66 -7.38 -1.54
CA THR A 157 1.02 -8.54 -0.72
C THR A 157 0.85 -9.81 -1.53
N LEU A 158 1.71 -10.78 -1.30
CA LEU A 158 1.65 -12.10 -1.92
C LEU A 158 1.26 -13.16 -0.89
N ALA A 159 0.34 -14.07 -1.24
CA ALA A 159 -0.12 -15.15 -0.37
C ALA A 159 1.03 -16.05 0.08
N ALA A 160 1.90 -16.43 -0.85
CA ALA A 160 3.04 -17.30 -0.56
C ALA A 160 3.99 -16.66 0.47
N VAL A 161 4.25 -15.35 0.35
CA VAL A 161 5.09 -14.59 1.31
C VAL A 161 4.43 -14.54 2.69
N LYS A 162 3.13 -14.23 2.76
CA LYS A 162 2.39 -14.22 4.02
C LYS A 162 2.36 -15.60 4.68
N ASN A 163 2.10 -16.64 3.90
CA ASN A 163 2.02 -18.01 4.41
C ASN A 163 3.37 -18.53 4.93
N ALA A 164 4.48 -18.04 4.40
CA ALA A 164 5.82 -18.36 4.90
C ALA A 164 6.19 -17.60 6.20
N ALA A 165 5.46 -16.53 6.56
CA ALA A 165 5.74 -15.64 7.68
C ALA A 165 4.54 -15.50 8.62
N LEU A 166 3.76 -16.57 8.81
CA LEU A 166 2.62 -16.57 9.73
C LEU A 166 3.07 -16.31 11.17
N ALA A 167 2.32 -15.44 11.85
CA ALA A 167 2.42 -15.29 13.29
C ALA A 167 1.67 -16.42 14.01
N ASP A 168 1.97 -16.62 15.29
CA ASP A 168 1.24 -17.59 16.09
C ASP A 168 -0.25 -17.27 16.13
N GLY A 169 -1.08 -18.25 15.76
CA GLY A 169 -2.53 -18.10 15.68
C GLY A 169 -3.06 -17.47 14.37
N ASP A 170 -2.20 -17.15 13.42
CA ASP A 170 -2.62 -16.66 12.10
C ASP A 170 -3.13 -17.82 11.22
N THR A 171 -4.06 -17.51 10.31
CA THR A 171 -4.63 -18.45 9.34
C THR A 171 -3.95 -18.25 7.98
N PRO A 172 -3.50 -19.33 7.30
CA PRO A 172 -2.94 -19.24 5.97
C PRO A 172 -3.95 -18.64 4.97
N GLU A 173 -3.44 -17.88 4.02
CA GLU A 173 -4.22 -17.42 2.87
C GLU A 173 -4.67 -18.64 2.02
N PRO A 174 -5.90 -18.62 1.48
CA PRO A 174 -6.45 -19.77 0.78
C PRO A 174 -5.73 -20.04 -0.55
N PRO A 175 -5.66 -21.32 -1.01
CA PRO A 175 -5.04 -21.67 -2.28
C PRO A 175 -5.62 -20.93 -3.50
N LEU A 176 -6.91 -20.60 -3.47
CA LEU A 176 -7.57 -19.81 -4.51
C LEU A 176 -6.86 -18.47 -4.75
N ARG A 177 -6.36 -17.84 -3.68
CA ARG A 177 -5.61 -16.57 -3.78
C ARG A 177 -4.29 -16.76 -4.51
N THR A 178 -3.52 -17.81 -4.18
CA THR A 178 -2.24 -18.09 -4.85
C THR A 178 -2.44 -18.34 -6.35
N VAL A 179 -3.49 -19.12 -6.71
CA VAL A 179 -3.83 -19.35 -8.12
C VAL A 179 -4.22 -18.05 -8.81
N GLY A 180 -5.05 -17.23 -8.16
CA GLY A 180 -5.48 -15.94 -8.72
C GLY A 180 -4.33 -14.93 -8.86
N GLU A 181 -3.37 -14.91 -7.92
CA GLU A 181 -2.15 -14.11 -8.02
C GLU A 181 -1.32 -14.54 -9.23
N GLN A 182 -1.11 -15.85 -9.42
CA GLN A 182 -0.37 -16.37 -10.57
C GLN A 182 -1.01 -15.95 -11.90
N GLN A 183 -2.33 -16.10 -12.03
CA GLN A 183 -3.04 -15.69 -13.23
C GLN A 183 -2.86 -14.21 -13.55
N VAL A 184 -2.91 -13.35 -12.53
CA VAL A 184 -2.70 -11.91 -12.73
C VAL A 184 -1.28 -11.59 -13.12
N VAL A 185 -0.28 -12.25 -12.52
CA VAL A 185 1.13 -12.10 -12.88
C VAL A 185 1.38 -12.51 -14.33
N ASP A 186 0.77 -13.59 -14.78
CA ASP A 186 0.90 -14.08 -16.17
C ASP A 186 0.31 -13.08 -17.17
N GLU A 187 -0.85 -12.50 -16.85
CA GLU A 187 -1.63 -11.65 -17.76
C GLU A 187 -1.26 -10.15 -17.73
N ALA A 188 -0.67 -9.64 -16.65
CA ALA A 188 -0.30 -8.23 -16.57
C ALA A 188 0.79 -7.88 -17.59
N ASP A 189 0.65 -6.74 -18.28
CA ASP A 189 1.69 -6.23 -19.19
C ASP A 189 2.90 -5.72 -18.42
N ARG A 190 2.67 -5.10 -17.23
CA ARG A 190 3.70 -4.68 -16.29
C ARG A 190 3.28 -4.97 -14.86
N LEU A 191 4.27 -5.25 -14.03
CA LEU A 191 4.13 -5.45 -12.58
C LEU A 191 4.86 -4.32 -11.85
N ILE A 192 4.24 -3.77 -10.82
CA ILE A 192 4.87 -2.81 -9.93
C ILE A 192 5.20 -3.50 -8.61
N ALA A 193 6.47 -3.54 -8.29
CA ALA A 193 6.98 -3.98 -6.99
C ALA A 193 7.31 -2.77 -6.10
N ASN A 194 7.05 -2.89 -4.80
CA ASN A 194 7.38 -1.82 -3.84
C ASN A 194 8.88 -1.82 -3.49
N THR A 195 9.57 -2.95 -3.65
CA THR A 195 10.99 -3.13 -3.30
C THR A 195 11.65 -4.14 -4.22
N ASP A 196 12.99 -4.16 -4.24
CA ASP A 196 13.76 -5.20 -4.94
C ASP A 196 13.54 -6.61 -4.34
N ASP A 197 13.24 -6.70 -3.04
CA ASP A 197 12.85 -7.97 -2.41
C ASP A 197 11.54 -8.50 -2.99
N GLU A 198 10.53 -7.62 -3.19
CA GLU A 198 9.27 -8.00 -3.86
C GLU A 198 9.50 -8.41 -5.32
N VAL A 199 10.47 -7.79 -6.03
CA VAL A 199 10.90 -8.24 -7.37
C VAL A 199 11.40 -9.67 -7.30
N ALA A 200 12.31 -9.98 -6.36
CA ALA A 200 12.84 -11.33 -6.18
C ALA A 200 11.75 -12.35 -5.84
N GLN A 201 10.76 -11.95 -5.04
CA GLN A 201 9.59 -12.79 -4.69
C GLN A 201 8.69 -13.04 -5.91
N LEU A 202 8.39 -12.04 -6.72
CA LEU A 202 7.62 -12.20 -7.96
C LEU A 202 8.31 -13.14 -8.94
N VAL A 203 9.62 -13.02 -9.09
CA VAL A 203 10.41 -13.90 -9.98
C VAL A 203 10.49 -15.32 -9.43
N SER A 204 10.78 -15.50 -8.14
CA SER A 204 11.01 -16.83 -7.56
C SER A 204 9.73 -17.62 -7.28
N LEU A 205 8.65 -16.95 -6.87
CA LEU A 205 7.40 -17.58 -6.44
C LEU A 205 6.35 -17.65 -7.56
N HIS A 206 6.37 -16.68 -8.47
CA HIS A 206 5.38 -16.57 -9.55
C HIS A 206 5.99 -16.63 -10.94
N HIS A 207 7.30 -16.90 -11.07
CA HIS A 207 8.02 -17.00 -12.34
C HIS A 207 7.82 -15.78 -13.25
N ALA A 208 7.62 -14.61 -12.65
CA ALA A 208 7.43 -13.36 -13.39
C ALA A 208 8.69 -13.03 -14.21
N ASP A 209 8.50 -12.56 -15.44
CA ASP A 209 9.60 -12.05 -16.27
C ASP A 209 10.16 -10.76 -15.64
N PRO A 210 11.44 -10.72 -15.22
CA PRO A 210 12.04 -9.52 -14.63
C PRO A 210 11.95 -8.27 -15.53
N ALA A 211 11.91 -8.47 -16.85
CA ALA A 211 11.79 -7.36 -17.80
C ALA A 211 10.43 -6.65 -17.74
N ARG A 212 9.42 -7.30 -17.16
CA ARG A 212 8.07 -6.72 -16.95
C ARG A 212 7.86 -6.12 -15.56
N ILE A 213 8.88 -6.13 -14.69
CA ILE A 213 8.76 -5.65 -13.31
C ILE A 213 9.48 -4.30 -13.17
N ASP A 214 8.74 -3.30 -12.73
CA ASP A 214 9.29 -1.99 -12.37
C ASP A 214 9.18 -1.78 -10.86
N VAL A 215 10.15 -1.07 -10.25
CA VAL A 215 10.13 -0.74 -8.83
C VAL A 215 9.59 0.68 -8.65
N ALA A 216 8.53 0.81 -7.85
CA ALA A 216 7.98 2.10 -7.43
C ALA A 216 7.75 2.10 -5.92
N HIS A 217 8.69 2.65 -5.17
CA HIS A 217 8.55 2.74 -3.72
C HIS A 217 7.34 3.61 -3.35
N PRO A 218 6.52 3.18 -2.37
CA PRO A 218 5.50 4.04 -1.77
C PRO A 218 6.10 5.31 -1.17
N GLY A 219 5.34 6.40 -1.23
CA GLY A 219 5.76 7.69 -0.69
C GLY A 219 5.24 7.97 0.70
N VAL A 220 5.75 9.03 1.30
CA VAL A 220 5.24 9.67 2.51
C VAL A 220 4.84 11.11 2.19
N ASP A 221 3.75 11.58 2.83
CA ASP A 221 3.29 12.95 2.72
C ASP A 221 4.10 13.85 3.68
N LEU A 222 5.12 14.51 3.13
CA LEU A 222 6.04 15.36 3.89
C LEU A 222 5.42 16.69 4.35
N ASP A 223 4.27 17.08 3.83
CA ASP A 223 3.53 18.23 4.30
C ASP A 223 2.76 17.90 5.59
N ALA A 224 2.20 16.69 5.65
CA ALA A 224 1.48 16.20 6.82
C ALA A 224 2.43 15.66 7.90
N PHE A 225 3.41 14.84 7.52
CA PHE A 225 4.38 14.22 8.42
C PHE A 225 5.70 15.00 8.41
N ARG A 226 5.91 15.78 9.44
CA ARG A 226 7.09 16.64 9.62
C ARG A 226 7.43 16.79 11.08
N PRO A 227 8.67 17.17 11.42
CA PRO A 227 9.05 17.43 12.81
C PRO A 227 8.15 18.48 13.46
N GLY A 228 7.85 18.30 14.74
CA GLY A 228 6.98 19.17 15.52
C GLY A 228 7.42 19.28 16.97
N ASP A 229 6.61 20.00 17.78
CA ASP A 229 6.85 20.17 19.21
C ASP A 229 6.31 18.95 19.98
N ARG A 230 7.22 18.16 20.54
CA ARG A 230 6.90 16.96 21.33
C ARG A 230 6.03 17.27 22.54
N HIS A 231 6.31 18.36 23.25
CA HIS A 231 5.57 18.69 24.45
C HIS A 231 4.11 19.08 24.10
N ALA A 232 3.94 19.91 23.08
CA ALA A 232 2.62 20.27 22.59
C ALA A 232 1.84 19.04 22.08
N ALA A 233 2.51 18.13 21.38
CA ALA A 233 1.91 16.89 20.89
C ALA A 233 1.44 15.98 22.04
N ARG A 234 2.28 15.79 23.06
CA ARG A 234 1.92 15.03 24.28
C ARG A 234 0.73 15.63 25.01
N THR A 235 0.76 16.94 25.22
CA THR A 235 -0.37 17.65 25.86
C THR A 235 -1.67 17.44 25.10
N LYS A 236 -1.65 17.59 23.75
CA LYS A 236 -2.82 17.37 22.89
C LYS A 236 -3.37 15.95 22.99
N LEU A 237 -2.50 14.95 23.15
CA LEU A 237 -2.86 13.52 23.20
C LEU A 237 -3.08 13.00 24.64
N GLY A 238 -2.87 13.80 25.67
CA GLY A 238 -2.96 13.38 27.06
C GLY A 238 -1.87 12.36 27.44
N LEU A 239 -0.72 12.39 26.76
CA LEU A 239 0.39 11.47 27.05
C LEU A 239 1.27 12.00 28.18
N PRO A 240 1.95 11.11 28.97
CA PRO A 240 2.84 11.52 30.04
C PRO A 240 3.95 12.46 29.55
N ALA A 241 4.14 13.59 30.25
CA ALA A 241 5.14 14.59 29.86
C ALA A 241 6.59 14.08 30.04
N ASP A 242 6.85 13.39 31.17
CA ASP A 242 8.20 13.05 31.62
C ASP A 242 8.59 11.57 31.43
N GLU A 243 7.65 10.74 30.94
CA GLU A 243 7.92 9.32 30.68
C GLU A 243 8.47 9.10 29.27
N LYS A 244 9.15 7.98 29.07
CA LYS A 244 9.49 7.48 27.75
C LYS A 244 8.28 6.83 27.12
N VAL A 245 7.94 7.24 25.90
CA VAL A 245 6.73 6.79 25.19
C VAL A 245 7.13 6.04 23.93
N VAL A 246 6.64 4.80 23.78
CA VAL A 246 6.82 3.98 22.58
C VAL A 246 5.46 3.70 21.97
N ALA A 247 5.31 3.92 20.66
CA ALA A 247 4.05 3.67 19.97
C ALA A 247 4.14 2.48 19.00
N PHE A 248 3.04 1.74 18.93
CA PHE A 248 2.66 0.90 17.82
C PHE A 248 1.51 1.59 17.07
N VAL A 249 1.60 1.63 15.75
CA VAL A 249 0.53 2.15 14.89
C VAL A 249 0.25 1.14 13.78
N GLY A 250 -1.01 0.75 13.64
CA GLY A 250 -1.41 -0.18 12.60
C GLY A 250 -2.67 -0.96 12.93
N ARG A 251 -3.09 -1.81 12.00
CA ARG A 251 -4.18 -2.75 12.25
C ARG A 251 -3.81 -3.71 13.38
N ILE A 252 -4.73 -3.94 14.31
CA ILE A 252 -4.54 -4.88 15.41
C ILE A 252 -4.79 -6.28 14.85
N GLN A 253 -3.72 -6.97 14.48
CA GLN A 253 -3.72 -8.34 13.97
C GLN A 253 -2.39 -9.02 14.29
N PRO A 254 -2.34 -10.37 14.46
CA PRO A 254 -1.11 -11.08 14.82
C PRO A 254 0.06 -10.76 13.92
N LEU A 255 -0.16 -10.72 12.60
CA LEU A 255 0.86 -10.43 11.59
C LEU A 255 1.61 -9.09 11.79
N LYS A 256 1.01 -8.12 12.52
CA LYS A 256 1.63 -6.83 12.83
C LYS A 256 2.39 -6.83 14.17
N GLY A 257 2.25 -7.88 14.96
CA GLY A 257 3.03 -8.12 16.17
C GLY A 257 2.86 -7.11 17.31
N PRO A 258 1.66 -6.51 17.56
CA PRO A 258 1.51 -5.56 18.67
C PRO A 258 1.77 -6.20 20.05
N ASP A 259 1.58 -7.51 20.18
CA ASP A 259 1.89 -8.29 21.37
C ASP A 259 3.39 -8.35 21.65
N VAL A 260 4.24 -8.38 20.62
CA VAL A 260 5.70 -8.34 20.76
C VAL A 260 6.12 -7.05 21.48
N LEU A 261 5.52 -5.89 21.09
CA LEU A 261 5.79 -4.62 21.78
C LEU A 261 5.34 -4.67 23.26
N LEU A 262 4.13 -5.16 23.55
CA LEU A 262 3.65 -5.23 24.94
C LEU A 262 4.55 -6.13 25.81
N ARG A 263 4.97 -7.29 25.28
CA ARG A 263 5.88 -8.21 26.00
C ARG A 263 7.26 -7.59 26.20
N ALA A 264 7.79 -6.87 25.20
CA ALA A 264 9.07 -6.14 25.34
C ALA A 264 8.96 -5.01 26.37
N ALA A 265 7.86 -4.24 26.34
CA ALA A 265 7.62 -3.15 27.28
C ALA A 265 7.42 -3.63 28.73
N ALA A 266 6.94 -4.85 28.95
CA ALA A 266 6.89 -5.45 30.30
C ALA A 266 8.26 -5.56 30.95
N LYS A 267 9.33 -5.68 30.17
CA LYS A 267 10.72 -5.69 30.62
C LYS A 267 11.33 -4.28 30.83
N LEU A 268 10.59 -3.23 30.46
CA LEU A 268 11.00 -1.83 30.49
C LEU A 268 10.10 -1.02 31.45
N PRO A 269 10.37 -1.01 32.78
CA PRO A 269 9.41 -0.53 33.79
C PRO A 269 9.06 0.97 33.68
N ARG A 270 9.85 1.79 32.97
CA ARG A 270 9.68 3.24 32.82
C ARG A 270 9.19 3.64 31.42
N VAL A 271 8.62 2.69 30.67
CA VAL A 271 8.14 2.93 29.32
C VAL A 271 6.62 2.94 29.31
N HIS A 272 6.04 3.99 28.81
CA HIS A 272 4.62 4.09 28.47
C HIS A 272 4.41 3.62 27.03
N VAL A 273 3.40 2.80 26.79
CA VAL A 273 3.09 2.25 25.47
C VAL A 273 1.82 2.86 24.93
N VAL A 274 1.84 3.23 23.66
CA VAL A 274 0.63 3.64 22.91
C VAL A 274 0.36 2.63 21.81
N ILE A 275 -0.81 2.03 21.81
CA ILE A 275 -1.30 1.16 20.73
C ILE A 275 -2.40 1.90 19.99
N ALA A 276 -2.12 2.33 18.76
CA ALA A 276 -3.08 3.07 17.93
C ALA A 276 -3.51 2.24 16.73
N GLY A 277 -4.82 1.93 16.64
CA GLY A 277 -5.38 1.17 15.53
C GLY A 277 -6.70 0.50 15.87
N GLY A 278 -7.28 -0.18 14.89
CA GLY A 278 -8.50 -0.93 15.02
C GLY A 278 -8.32 -2.42 14.73
N PRO A 279 -9.31 -3.24 15.11
CA PRO A 279 -9.30 -4.67 14.84
C PRO A 279 -9.37 -4.93 13.34
N SER A 280 -8.65 -5.97 12.90
CA SER A 280 -8.65 -6.43 11.51
C SER A 280 -8.32 -7.92 11.45
N GLY A 281 -9.04 -8.62 10.58
CA GLY A 281 -8.79 -10.05 10.32
C GLY A 281 -9.25 -10.99 11.43
N SER A 282 -8.96 -12.28 11.24
CA SER A 282 -9.17 -13.33 12.22
C SER A 282 -7.98 -13.38 13.19
N GLY A 283 -8.25 -13.39 14.50
CA GLY A 283 -7.23 -13.91 15.41
C GLY A 283 -6.83 -13.08 16.60
N LEU A 284 -6.94 -11.77 16.61
CA LEU A 284 -7.02 -11.02 17.86
C LEU A 284 -8.43 -10.47 17.93
N ALA A 285 -9.24 -11.10 18.78
CA ALA A 285 -10.56 -10.57 19.10
C ALA A 285 -10.36 -9.15 19.61
N ALA A 286 -10.41 -8.17 18.75
CA ALA A 286 -10.42 -6.73 19.03
C ALA A 286 -9.34 -6.25 20.05
N PRO A 287 -9.39 -4.98 20.48
CA PRO A 287 -8.50 -4.47 21.55
C PRO A 287 -8.47 -5.33 22.80
N ASP A 288 -9.54 -6.07 23.10
CA ASP A 288 -9.69 -6.91 24.30
C ASP A 288 -8.60 -7.96 24.45
N GLY A 289 -8.06 -8.53 23.38
CA GLY A 289 -6.95 -9.49 23.45
C GLY A 289 -5.65 -8.82 23.93
N LEU A 290 -5.36 -7.61 23.45
CA LEU A 290 -4.18 -6.85 23.87
C LEU A 290 -4.38 -6.24 25.26
N VAL A 291 -5.61 -5.86 25.62
CA VAL A 291 -5.93 -5.36 26.97
C VAL A 291 -5.69 -6.48 28.00
N ARG A 292 -6.20 -7.70 27.73
CA ARG A 292 -5.93 -8.86 28.60
C ARG A 292 -4.44 -9.18 28.69
N LEU A 293 -3.73 -9.14 27.57
CA LEU A 293 -2.27 -9.34 27.57
C LEU A 293 -1.55 -8.27 28.41
N ALA A 294 -1.96 -7.02 28.34
CA ALA A 294 -1.38 -5.96 29.17
C ALA A 294 -1.66 -6.18 30.67
N ASP A 295 -2.84 -6.72 31.02
CA ASP A 295 -3.20 -7.08 32.38
C ASP A 295 -2.37 -8.28 32.88
N GLU A 296 -2.29 -9.36 32.10
CA GLU A 296 -1.45 -10.53 32.38
C GLU A 296 0.03 -10.16 32.59
N LEU A 297 0.52 -9.17 31.84
CA LEU A 297 1.88 -8.67 31.96
C LEU A 297 2.07 -7.64 33.12
N GLY A 298 0.98 -7.22 33.75
CA GLY A 298 1.02 -6.25 34.87
C GLY A 298 1.40 -4.83 34.40
N ILE A 299 1.11 -4.45 33.16
CA ILE A 299 1.50 -3.16 32.57
C ILE A 299 0.32 -2.27 32.18
N THR A 300 -0.91 -2.64 32.48
CA THR A 300 -2.13 -1.93 32.09
C THR A 300 -2.08 -0.44 32.40
N ALA A 301 -1.56 -0.05 33.56
CA ALA A 301 -1.42 1.35 33.96
C ALA A 301 -0.47 2.18 33.07
N ARG A 302 0.34 1.53 32.23
CA ARG A 302 1.33 2.13 31.33
C ARG A 302 1.01 1.91 29.86
N VAL A 303 -0.23 1.50 29.53
CA VAL A 303 -0.65 1.27 28.15
C VAL A 303 -1.84 2.15 27.84
N THR A 304 -1.74 2.94 26.76
CA THR A 304 -2.85 3.73 26.20
C THR A 304 -3.29 3.11 24.88
N PHE A 305 -4.55 2.74 24.78
CA PHE A 305 -5.17 2.27 23.55
C PHE A 305 -5.88 3.42 22.86
N LEU A 306 -5.53 3.71 21.62
CA LEU A 306 -6.16 4.72 20.78
C LEU A 306 -6.88 4.06 19.60
N PRO A 307 -8.07 4.53 19.22
CA PRO A 307 -8.74 4.07 18.01
C PRO A 307 -7.90 4.45 16.76
N PRO A 308 -8.27 3.98 15.56
CA PRO A 308 -7.69 4.44 14.31
C PRO A 308 -7.68 5.96 14.24
N GLN A 309 -6.53 6.53 13.87
CA GLN A 309 -6.29 7.96 13.90
C GLN A 309 -6.38 8.58 12.49
N SER A 310 -6.83 9.80 12.39
CA SER A 310 -6.68 10.61 11.18
C SER A 310 -5.20 10.87 10.90
N ARG A 311 -4.86 11.22 9.66
CA ARG A 311 -3.48 11.55 9.27
C ARG A 311 -2.85 12.65 10.16
N GLU A 312 -3.61 13.69 10.47
CA GLU A 312 -3.16 14.79 11.35
C GLU A 312 -2.87 14.32 12.78
N ASN A 313 -3.75 13.47 13.32
CA ASN A 313 -3.55 12.90 14.64
C ASN A 313 -2.39 11.90 14.66
N LEU A 314 -2.17 11.13 13.58
CA LEU A 314 -0.98 10.28 13.45
C LEU A 314 0.31 11.10 13.43
N ALA A 315 0.36 12.19 12.69
CA ALA A 315 1.51 13.09 12.70
C ALA A 315 1.75 13.64 14.12
N THR A 316 0.69 14.06 14.83
CA THR A 316 0.77 14.48 16.22
C THR A 316 1.29 13.35 17.13
N LEU A 317 0.82 12.11 16.93
CA LEU A 317 1.28 10.95 17.70
C LEU A 317 2.77 10.69 17.46
N PHE A 318 3.21 10.67 16.21
CA PHE A 318 4.63 10.46 15.90
C PHE A 318 5.51 11.57 16.46
N GLN A 319 5.07 12.83 16.44
CA GLN A 319 5.80 13.93 17.06
C GLN A 319 5.88 13.80 18.60
N GLY A 320 4.87 13.19 19.23
CA GLY A 320 4.75 13.07 20.69
C GLY A 320 5.53 11.90 21.30
N VAL A 321 5.84 10.84 20.55
CA VAL A 321 6.50 9.65 21.09
C VAL A 321 8.03 9.69 20.92
N ASP A 322 8.74 8.89 21.71
CA ASP A 322 10.21 8.80 21.62
C ASP A 322 10.66 7.79 20.56
N VAL A 323 9.89 6.71 20.38
CA VAL A 323 10.19 5.61 19.45
C VAL A 323 8.89 5.05 18.88
N VAL A 324 8.90 4.67 17.62
CA VAL A 324 7.83 3.86 17.02
C VAL A 324 8.34 2.45 16.79
N ALA A 325 7.57 1.46 17.24
CA ALA A 325 7.87 0.04 17.06
C ALA A 325 7.01 -0.54 15.90
N VAL A 326 7.67 -1.23 14.96
CA VAL A 326 7.02 -1.90 13.81
C VAL A 326 7.43 -3.39 13.83
N PRO A 327 6.86 -4.20 14.75
CA PRO A 327 7.24 -5.60 14.95
C PRO A 327 6.50 -6.56 14.02
N SER A 328 6.28 -6.16 12.79
CA SER A 328 5.54 -6.95 11.79
C SER A 328 6.27 -8.25 11.43
N TYR A 329 5.51 -9.36 11.30
CA TYR A 329 6.02 -10.62 10.75
C TYR A 329 6.13 -10.56 9.22
N SER A 330 5.27 -9.76 8.59
CA SER A 330 5.32 -9.49 7.16
C SER A 330 4.93 -8.04 6.90
N GLU A 331 5.72 -7.34 6.09
CA GLU A 331 5.50 -5.95 5.72
C GLU A 331 5.95 -5.70 4.29
N SER A 332 5.05 -5.23 3.44
CA SER A 332 5.37 -4.99 2.02
C SER A 332 6.34 -3.82 1.84
N PHE A 333 6.20 -2.77 2.68
CA PHE A 333 7.09 -1.61 2.60
C PHE A 333 7.35 -0.97 3.97
N GLY A 334 6.31 -0.58 4.72
CA GLY A 334 6.46 0.05 6.03
C GLY A 334 6.16 1.56 6.02
N LEU A 335 5.00 1.96 5.50
CA LEU A 335 4.58 3.37 5.48
C LEU A 335 4.63 4.01 6.87
N VAL A 336 4.18 3.29 7.91
CA VAL A 336 4.22 3.77 9.31
C VAL A 336 5.64 4.10 9.74
N ALA A 337 6.63 3.31 9.32
CA ALA A 337 8.02 3.58 9.63
C ALA A 337 8.52 4.86 8.94
N LEU A 338 8.13 5.10 7.69
CA LEU A 338 8.48 6.34 6.98
C LEU A 338 7.78 7.56 7.57
N GLU A 339 6.49 7.45 7.89
CA GLU A 339 5.69 8.53 8.51
C GLU A 339 6.27 8.97 9.85
N ALA A 340 6.67 8.00 10.68
CA ALA A 340 7.34 8.28 11.95
C ALA A 340 8.70 8.98 11.73
N GLN A 341 9.51 8.47 10.82
CA GLN A 341 10.82 9.05 10.48
C GLN A 341 10.68 10.44 9.88
N ALA A 342 9.66 10.70 9.04
CA ALA A 342 9.38 12.04 8.53
C ALA A 342 9.07 13.04 9.65
N CYS A 343 8.45 12.59 10.75
CA CYS A 343 8.26 13.39 11.97
C CYS A 343 9.53 13.52 12.85
N GLY A 344 10.64 12.92 12.45
CA GLY A 344 11.89 12.91 13.21
C GLY A 344 11.93 11.88 14.34
N THR A 345 10.98 10.94 14.37
CA THR A 345 10.90 9.91 15.41
C THR A 345 11.59 8.64 14.95
N PRO A 346 12.62 8.15 15.68
CA PRO A 346 13.32 6.93 15.31
C PRO A 346 12.41 5.71 15.44
N VAL A 347 12.72 4.69 14.64
CA VAL A 347 11.92 3.48 14.52
C VAL A 347 12.72 2.26 14.96
N VAL A 348 12.09 1.35 15.71
CA VAL A 348 12.55 -0.04 15.88
C VAL A 348 11.65 -0.90 15.01
N ALA A 349 12.20 -1.56 14.00
CA ALA A 349 11.42 -2.34 13.04
C ALA A 349 11.95 -3.77 12.90
N ALA A 350 11.08 -4.71 12.57
CA ALA A 350 11.51 -6.05 12.18
C ALA A 350 12.29 -6.00 10.87
N ALA A 351 13.33 -6.82 10.74
CA ALA A 351 14.13 -6.94 9.51
C ALA A 351 13.41 -7.85 8.49
N VAL A 352 12.20 -7.46 8.05
CA VAL A 352 11.36 -8.26 7.13
C VAL A 352 10.80 -7.42 5.99
N GLY A 353 10.65 -8.03 4.83
CA GLY A 353 10.05 -7.44 3.63
C GLY A 353 10.65 -6.08 3.28
N GLY A 354 9.82 -5.05 3.13
CA GLY A 354 10.26 -3.70 2.79
C GLY A 354 10.83 -2.85 3.94
N LEU A 355 10.74 -3.32 5.19
CA LEU A 355 11.25 -2.53 6.33
C LEU A 355 12.75 -2.22 6.27
N PRO A 356 13.64 -3.10 5.76
CA PRO A 356 15.05 -2.77 5.55
C PRO A 356 15.30 -1.65 4.51
N VAL A 357 14.34 -1.40 3.62
CA VAL A 357 14.37 -0.25 2.70
C VAL A 357 13.85 1.01 3.39
N ALA A 358 12.75 0.88 4.14
CA ALA A 358 12.13 1.99 4.85
C ALA A 358 12.95 2.49 6.05
N VAL A 359 13.78 1.65 6.68
CA VAL A 359 14.60 1.99 7.86
C VAL A 359 16.06 1.65 7.61
N ARG A 360 16.95 2.63 7.71
CA ARG A 360 18.40 2.42 7.66
C ARG A 360 18.91 2.05 9.03
N ASP A 361 19.29 0.79 9.20
CA ASP A 361 19.78 0.25 10.48
C ASP A 361 20.96 1.06 11.06
N GLY A 362 20.88 1.43 12.33
CA GLY A 362 21.87 2.25 13.04
C GLY A 362 21.94 3.72 12.63
N VAL A 363 21.18 4.15 11.62
CA VAL A 363 21.22 5.50 11.03
C VAL A 363 19.91 6.26 11.23
N SER A 364 18.79 5.71 10.75
CA SER A 364 17.47 6.32 10.88
C SER A 364 16.55 5.58 11.87
N GLY A 365 17.00 4.44 12.37
CA GLY A 365 16.32 3.56 13.30
C GLY A 365 17.13 2.31 13.57
N THR A 366 16.50 1.26 14.08
CA THR A 366 17.13 -0.02 14.38
C THR A 366 16.30 -1.15 13.79
N LEU A 367 16.95 -2.09 13.10
CA LEU A 367 16.35 -3.32 12.61
C LEU A 367 16.59 -4.50 13.58
N VAL A 368 15.53 -5.25 13.86
CA VAL A 368 15.57 -6.42 14.74
C VAL A 368 15.27 -7.68 13.92
N SER A 369 16.19 -8.63 13.92
CA SER A 369 15.97 -9.93 13.30
C SER A 369 15.15 -10.84 14.21
N GLY A 370 13.99 -11.30 13.74
CA GLY A 370 13.06 -12.13 14.49
C GLY A 370 12.25 -11.35 15.55
N HIS A 371 11.50 -12.09 16.36
CA HIS A 371 10.52 -11.54 17.30
C HIS A 371 10.83 -11.91 18.77
N ASP A 372 12.10 -12.23 19.07
CA ASP A 372 12.55 -12.48 20.43
C ASP A 372 12.34 -11.25 21.31
N VAL A 373 11.61 -11.41 22.41
CA VAL A 373 11.16 -10.32 23.29
C VAL A 373 12.34 -9.57 23.91
N ASP A 374 13.43 -10.27 24.25
CA ASP A 374 14.61 -9.64 24.88
C ASP A 374 15.36 -8.77 23.87
N ARG A 375 15.48 -9.22 22.64
CA ARG A 375 16.08 -8.42 21.56
C ARG A 375 15.27 -7.15 21.29
N TRP A 376 13.94 -7.25 21.27
CA TRP A 376 13.06 -6.09 21.08
C TRP A 376 13.16 -5.12 22.26
N ALA A 377 13.13 -5.62 23.51
CA ALA A 377 13.30 -4.79 24.69
C ALA A 377 14.66 -4.07 24.67
N HIS A 378 15.73 -4.79 24.33
CA HIS A 378 17.09 -4.20 24.23
C HIS A 378 17.18 -3.13 23.13
N ALA A 379 16.63 -3.37 21.93
CA ALA A 379 16.63 -2.42 20.83
C ALA A 379 15.86 -1.13 21.19
N ILE A 380 14.69 -1.27 21.81
CA ILE A 380 13.89 -0.14 22.29
C ILE A 380 14.65 0.63 23.37
N ASP A 381 15.17 -0.05 24.41
CA ASP A 381 15.91 0.58 25.50
C ASP A 381 17.13 1.37 25.00
N ASN A 382 17.87 0.81 24.06
CA ASN A 382 19.02 1.48 23.44
C ASN A 382 18.63 2.81 22.78
N LEU A 383 17.55 2.85 22.00
CA LEU A 383 17.08 4.10 21.40
C LEU A 383 16.58 5.10 22.44
N LEU A 384 15.86 4.64 23.46
CA LEU A 384 15.35 5.49 24.54
C LEU A 384 16.47 6.08 25.40
N ARG A 385 17.57 5.38 25.59
CA ARG A 385 18.76 5.85 26.33
C ARG A 385 19.54 6.93 25.59
N LEU A 386 19.47 6.98 24.25
CA LEU A 386 20.10 8.06 23.51
C LEU A 386 19.56 9.44 23.97
N GLY A 387 18.30 9.52 24.34
CA GLY A 387 17.70 10.68 25.02
C GLY A 387 17.96 12.00 24.29
N ALA A 388 18.58 12.97 25.00
CA ALA A 388 18.98 14.26 24.48
C ALA A 388 20.44 14.32 24.00
N GLU A 389 21.11 13.19 23.87
CA GLU A 389 22.48 13.13 23.38
C GLU A 389 22.60 13.60 21.93
N PRO A 390 23.76 14.11 21.50
CA PRO A 390 24.02 14.49 20.11
C PRO A 390 23.70 13.39 19.09
N ARG A 391 23.85 12.14 19.51
CA ARG A 391 23.56 10.95 18.73
C ARG A 391 22.06 10.77 18.43
N ALA A 392 21.18 11.07 19.38
CA ALA A 392 19.74 11.07 19.18
C ALA A 392 19.31 12.13 18.16
N TRP A 393 19.86 13.34 18.27
CA TRP A 393 19.62 14.42 17.30
C TRP A 393 20.12 14.07 15.90
N ALA A 394 21.29 13.41 15.81
CA ALA A 394 21.81 12.95 14.54
C ALA A 394 20.89 11.90 13.92
N MET A 395 20.41 10.91 14.69
CA MET A 395 19.48 9.87 14.21
C MET A 395 18.14 10.47 13.76
N SER A 396 17.54 11.35 14.57
CA SER A 396 16.29 12.04 14.23
C SER A 396 16.42 12.80 12.90
N ARG A 397 17.48 13.55 12.70
CA ARG A 397 17.74 14.26 11.46
C ARG A 397 17.94 13.29 10.28
N SER A 398 18.73 12.24 10.49
CA SER A 398 18.94 11.20 9.46
C SER A 398 17.64 10.46 9.11
N ALA A 399 16.72 10.31 10.07
CA ALA A 399 15.40 9.74 9.83
C ALA A 399 14.57 10.63 8.90
N VAL A 400 14.53 11.94 9.14
CA VAL A 400 13.85 12.90 8.27
C VAL A 400 14.46 12.90 6.87
N GLU A 401 15.80 12.97 6.78
CA GLU A 401 16.52 12.95 5.50
C GLU A 401 16.32 11.65 4.73
N HIS A 402 16.17 10.52 5.44
CA HIS A 402 15.89 9.23 4.81
C HIS A 402 14.46 9.18 4.29
N ALA A 403 13.46 9.54 5.12
CA ALA A 403 12.06 9.58 4.72
C ALA A 403 11.81 10.51 3.53
N ALA A 404 12.52 11.63 3.45
CA ALA A 404 12.39 12.60 2.35
C ALA A 404 12.75 12.03 0.97
N LYS A 405 13.47 10.90 0.90
CA LYS A 405 13.77 10.21 -0.36
C LYS A 405 12.57 9.47 -0.94
N PHE A 406 11.58 9.21 -0.11
CA PHE A 406 10.36 8.48 -0.46
C PHE A 406 9.18 9.45 -0.56
N SER A 407 9.19 10.32 -1.57
CA SER A 407 8.06 11.20 -1.85
C SER A 407 7.05 10.54 -2.78
N TRP A 408 5.79 10.93 -2.67
CA TRP A 408 4.75 10.50 -3.63
C TRP A 408 5.04 10.97 -5.05
N ASP A 409 5.78 12.07 -5.22
CA ASP A 409 6.22 12.52 -6.55
C ASP A 409 7.20 11.52 -7.18
N ASN A 410 8.16 10.99 -6.40
CA ASN A 410 9.06 9.94 -6.88
C ASN A 410 8.30 8.65 -7.23
N THR A 411 7.30 8.28 -6.41
CA THR A 411 6.42 7.14 -6.70
C THR A 411 5.73 7.33 -8.05
N VAL A 412 5.12 8.50 -8.27
CA VAL A 412 4.38 8.80 -9.50
C VAL A 412 5.29 8.91 -10.72
N ASP A 413 6.51 9.44 -10.57
CA ASP A 413 7.49 9.44 -11.67
C ASP A 413 7.84 8.02 -12.12
N ALA A 414 8.01 7.09 -11.16
CA ALA A 414 8.24 5.67 -11.45
C ALA A 414 6.99 5.01 -12.09
N LEU A 415 5.78 5.31 -11.59
CA LEU A 415 4.53 4.82 -12.18
C LEU A 415 4.35 5.32 -13.62
N LEU A 416 4.58 6.60 -13.88
CA LEU A 416 4.48 7.16 -15.23
C LEU A 416 5.49 6.52 -16.19
N ALA A 417 6.71 6.25 -15.74
CA ALA A 417 7.69 5.52 -16.54
C ALA A 417 7.19 4.12 -16.89
N SER A 418 6.64 3.38 -15.91
CA SER A 418 6.05 2.06 -16.14
C SER A 418 4.85 2.10 -17.07
N TYR A 419 3.97 3.11 -16.93
CA TYR A 419 2.81 3.28 -17.81
C TYR A 419 3.22 3.54 -19.25
N ARG A 420 4.22 4.38 -19.49
CA ARG A 420 4.76 4.62 -20.84
C ARG A 420 5.30 3.33 -21.45
N HIS A 421 6.05 2.53 -20.70
CA HIS A 421 6.55 1.24 -21.15
C HIS A 421 5.40 0.28 -21.46
N ALA A 422 4.41 0.18 -20.57
CA ALA A 422 3.24 -0.68 -20.78
C ALA A 422 2.47 -0.30 -22.07
N ILE A 423 2.24 0.99 -22.31
CA ILE A 423 1.55 1.49 -23.51
C ILE A 423 2.38 1.19 -24.77
N SER A 424 3.67 1.45 -24.74
CA SER A 424 4.59 1.19 -25.86
C SER A 424 4.64 -0.29 -26.21
N ASP A 425 4.89 -1.16 -25.21
CA ASP A 425 5.00 -2.60 -25.42
C ASP A 425 3.67 -3.20 -25.90
N PHE A 426 2.55 -2.76 -25.33
CA PHE A 426 1.22 -3.21 -25.73
C PHE A 426 0.89 -2.82 -27.17
N THR A 427 1.27 -1.60 -27.57
CA THR A 427 1.06 -1.11 -28.94
C THR A 427 1.93 -1.86 -29.93
N ALA A 428 3.20 -2.13 -29.58
CA ALA A 428 4.14 -2.85 -30.44
C ALA A 428 3.74 -4.32 -30.69
N ARG A 429 3.10 -4.98 -29.72
CA ARG A 429 2.62 -6.37 -29.85
C ARG A 429 1.36 -6.50 -30.72
N ARG A 430 0.66 -5.41 -31.00
CA ARG A 430 -0.53 -5.43 -31.84
C ARG A 430 -0.10 -5.43 -33.30
N PRO A 431 -0.49 -6.45 -34.10
CA PRO A 431 -0.35 -6.32 -35.54
C PRO A 431 -1.15 -5.08 -35.98
N VAL A 432 -0.52 -4.23 -36.79
CA VAL A 432 -1.17 -3.05 -37.39
C VAL A 432 -2.42 -3.55 -38.10
N ARG A 433 -3.57 -3.54 -37.45
CA ARG A 433 -4.85 -3.73 -38.09
C ARG A 433 -5.10 -2.44 -38.91
N ASP A 434 -4.91 -2.54 -40.21
CA ASP A 434 -5.17 -1.48 -41.13
C ASP A 434 -6.58 -0.91 -40.91
N LEU A 435 -6.66 0.24 -40.24
CA LEU A 435 -7.91 0.96 -39.98
C LEU A 435 -8.53 1.50 -41.27
N SER A 436 -7.79 1.45 -42.41
CA SER A 436 -8.31 1.83 -43.74
C SER A 436 -9.43 0.90 -44.19
N SER A 437 -9.43 -0.38 -43.75
CA SER A 437 -10.45 -1.36 -44.11
C SER A 437 -11.81 -1.12 -43.44
N ARG A 438 -11.86 -0.45 -42.28
CA ARG A 438 -13.13 -0.13 -41.59
C ARG A 438 -13.85 1.09 -42.15
N ARG A 439 -13.16 2.02 -42.83
CA ARG A 439 -13.80 3.14 -43.55
C ARG A 439 -14.48 2.69 -44.83
N ALA A 440 -14.02 1.63 -45.48
CA ALA A 440 -14.63 1.10 -46.71
C ALA A 440 -15.95 0.35 -46.45
N ALA A 441 -16.17 -0.22 -45.27
CA ALA A 441 -17.37 -1.02 -44.94
C ALA A 441 -18.61 -0.18 -44.53
N ARG A 442 -18.50 1.13 -44.35
CA ARG A 442 -19.61 2.03 -44.05
C ARG A 442 -20.06 2.79 -45.33
N ARG A 443 -20.42 2.07 -46.39
CA ARG A 443 -21.30 2.64 -47.43
C ARG A 443 -22.75 2.56 -46.92
N PRO A 444 -23.53 3.64 -46.93
CA PRO A 444 -24.92 3.59 -46.50
C PRO A 444 -25.71 2.72 -47.48
N SER A 445 -26.31 1.65 -46.97
CA SER A 445 -27.30 0.88 -47.71
C SER A 445 -28.49 1.80 -48.00
N ARG A 446 -28.80 1.97 -49.31
CA ARG A 446 -30.01 2.67 -49.78
C ARG A 446 -31.23 2.09 -49.05
N ARG A 447 -31.93 2.94 -48.32
CA ARG A 447 -33.29 2.64 -47.81
C ARG A 447 -34.16 2.24 -49.01
N LYS A 448 -34.63 1.00 -49.06
CA LYS A 448 -35.82 0.66 -49.85
C LYS A 448 -37.02 1.19 -49.08
N ALA A 449 -37.71 2.13 -49.67
CA ALA A 449 -39.01 2.57 -49.22
C ALA A 449 -39.98 1.38 -49.33
N TRP A 450 -40.72 1.14 -48.29
CA TRP A 450 -41.91 0.30 -48.34
C TRP A 450 -43.09 1.21 -48.70
N ALA A 451 -43.73 0.89 -49.81
CA ALA A 451 -45.05 1.36 -50.16
C ALA A 451 -46.11 0.48 -49.49
#